data_08afbc1d6a80a758f1d241bfdd5ebe5f
#
_entry.id   08afbc1d6a80a758f1d241bfdd5ebe5f
#
_cell.length_a   1.000
_cell.length_b   1.000
_cell.length_c   1.000
_cell.angle_alpha   90.00
_cell.angle_beta   90.00
_cell.angle_gamma   90.00
#
_symmetry.space_group_name_H-M   'P 1'
#
loop_
_entity.id
_entity.type
_entity.pdbx_description
1 polymer ?
#
loop_
_entity_poly.entity_id
_entity_poly.type
_entity_poly.pdbx_seq_one_letter_code
_entity_poly.pdbx_strand_id
1 'polypeptide(L)'
;EHSDKKIVGEIADIKQNILYVNLLGEIINNKFVFGVIRKPAFSSSVKLISKEKIPMLIGMETEEENKSLYLGTSPIYEGVRIGVDINQFFSNHFAIFGSTGSGKSCSVARIFQNLFEKQHSIAYRASIFIFDAYGEYHSAFKDINKKIPELNFKAYTTNTNFSDTELV
;
A
#
# COMPACT_ATOMS: atom_id res chain seq x y z
N GLU A 1 -1.86 -37.28 -7.44
CA GLU A 1 -2.65 -36.09 -7.02
C GLU A 1 -2.03 -34.87 -7.70
N HIS A 2 -2.63 -34.42 -8.81
CA HIS A 2 -2.20 -33.18 -9.47
C HIS A 2 -2.78 -32.02 -8.63
N SER A 3 -2.02 -31.50 -7.74
CA SER A 3 -2.30 -30.22 -7.13
C SER A 3 -2.40 -29.20 -8.27
N ASP A 4 -3.49 -28.44 -8.30
CA ASP A 4 -3.82 -27.42 -9.31
C ASP A 4 -2.90 -26.20 -9.12
N LYS A 5 -1.58 -26.48 -9.24
CA LYS A 5 -0.52 -25.51 -9.04
C LYS A 5 -0.47 -24.55 -10.21
N LYS A 6 -0.70 -23.28 -9.96
CA LYS A 6 -0.66 -22.22 -10.96
C LYS A 6 0.58 -21.37 -10.74
N ILE A 7 1.44 -21.31 -11.76
CA ILE A 7 2.62 -20.45 -11.75
C ILE A 7 2.24 -19.15 -12.45
N VAL A 8 2.63 -18.05 -11.85
CA VAL A 8 2.40 -16.70 -12.39
C VAL A 8 3.72 -16.17 -12.94
N GLY A 9 3.66 -15.58 -14.11
CA GLY A 9 4.79 -14.92 -14.73
C GLY A 9 4.40 -13.59 -15.36
N GLU A 10 5.37 -12.72 -15.51
CA GLU A 10 5.28 -11.45 -16.21
C GLU A 10 5.87 -11.59 -17.61
N ILE A 11 5.19 -11.06 -18.63
CA ILE A 11 5.72 -11.03 -19.99
C ILE A 11 6.86 -10.02 -20.03
N ALA A 12 8.08 -10.52 -20.23
CA ALA A 12 9.28 -9.70 -20.33
C ALA A 12 9.52 -9.19 -21.75
N ASP A 13 9.27 -10.04 -22.75
CA ASP A 13 9.50 -9.69 -24.17
C ASP A 13 8.74 -10.66 -25.09
N ILE A 14 8.53 -10.22 -26.33
CA ILE A 14 7.95 -11.04 -27.42
C ILE A 14 8.82 -10.87 -28.65
N LYS A 15 9.48 -11.94 -29.07
CA LYS A 15 10.33 -11.96 -30.27
C LYS A 15 9.95 -13.13 -31.14
N GLN A 16 9.73 -12.90 -32.46
CA GLN A 16 9.51 -13.94 -33.46
C GLN A 16 8.54 -15.06 -33.01
N ASN A 17 7.40 -14.71 -32.45
CA ASN A 17 6.40 -15.62 -31.89
C ASN A 17 6.86 -16.40 -30.63
N ILE A 18 7.96 -16.00 -30.01
CA ILE A 18 8.42 -16.56 -28.73
C ILE A 18 8.10 -15.55 -27.61
N LEU A 19 7.41 -16.02 -26.60
CA LEU A 19 7.08 -15.27 -25.40
C LEU A 19 8.16 -15.52 -24.33
N TYR A 20 8.84 -14.45 -23.92
CA TYR A 20 9.77 -14.47 -22.80
C TYR A 20 9.04 -14.08 -21.54
N VAL A 21 9.07 -14.95 -20.54
CA VAL A 21 8.30 -14.77 -19.30
C VAL A 21 9.22 -14.87 -18.09
N ASN A 22 9.22 -13.85 -17.25
CA ASN A 22 9.83 -13.90 -15.93
C ASN A 22 8.86 -14.56 -14.96
N LEU A 23 9.27 -15.64 -14.31
CA LEU A 23 8.44 -16.31 -13.32
C LEU A 23 8.45 -15.51 -12.02
N LEU A 24 7.28 -15.09 -11.55
CA LEU A 24 7.13 -14.27 -10.36
C LEU A 24 6.84 -15.09 -9.10
N GLY A 25 5.95 -16.07 -9.19
CA GLY A 25 5.52 -16.84 -8.04
C GLY A 25 4.50 -17.90 -8.37
N GLU A 26 3.90 -18.43 -7.33
CA GLU A 26 2.94 -19.54 -7.40
C GLU A 26 1.64 -19.18 -6.69
N ILE A 27 0.50 -19.62 -7.22
CA ILE A 27 -0.78 -19.54 -6.51
C ILE A 27 -1.00 -20.89 -5.83
N ILE A 28 -1.02 -20.84 -4.50
CA ILE A 28 -1.22 -22.02 -3.63
C ILE A 28 -2.40 -21.69 -2.71
N ASN A 29 -3.40 -22.56 -2.69
CA ASN A 29 -4.61 -22.35 -1.85
C ASN A 29 -5.22 -20.94 -2.02
N ASN A 30 -5.32 -20.50 -3.26
CA ASN A 30 -5.85 -19.19 -3.67
C ASN A 30 -5.07 -17.98 -3.10
N LYS A 31 -3.83 -18.16 -2.66
CA LYS A 31 -2.92 -17.11 -2.24
C LYS A 31 -1.70 -17.06 -3.15
N PHE A 32 -1.24 -15.87 -3.48
CA PHE A 32 -0.02 -15.69 -4.25
C PHE A 32 1.20 -15.70 -3.31
N VAL A 33 2.19 -16.52 -3.68
CA VAL A 33 3.46 -16.65 -2.97
C VAL A 33 4.57 -16.32 -3.95
N PHE A 34 5.43 -15.37 -3.60
CA PHE A 34 6.59 -15.01 -4.43
C PHE A 34 7.60 -16.16 -4.51
N GLY A 35 8.20 -16.27 -5.69
CA GLY A 35 9.16 -17.31 -5.99
C GLY A 35 8.54 -18.58 -6.57
N VAL A 36 9.32 -19.28 -7.41
CA VAL A 36 8.89 -20.51 -8.08
C VAL A 36 9.86 -21.61 -7.73
N ILE A 37 9.38 -22.63 -7.01
CA ILE A 37 10.21 -23.76 -6.59
C ILE A 37 10.46 -24.72 -7.76
N ARG A 38 9.44 -24.96 -8.58
CA ARG A 38 9.53 -25.87 -9.72
C ARG A 38 9.07 -25.16 -10.98
N LYS A 39 9.91 -25.19 -12.00
CA LYS A 39 9.56 -24.66 -13.33
C LYS A 39 8.35 -25.38 -13.91
N PRO A 40 7.54 -24.70 -14.74
CA PRO A 40 6.43 -25.34 -15.44
C PRO A 40 6.93 -26.43 -16.38
N ALA A 41 6.13 -27.47 -16.57
CA ALA A 41 6.41 -28.51 -17.55
C ALA A 41 6.19 -27.96 -18.98
N PHE A 42 6.87 -28.56 -19.96
CA PHE A 42 6.69 -28.18 -21.39
C PHE A 42 5.23 -28.35 -21.88
N SER A 43 4.49 -29.26 -21.25
CA SER A 43 3.07 -29.50 -21.54
C SER A 43 2.12 -28.54 -20.83
N SER A 44 2.63 -27.59 -20.05
CA SER A 44 1.78 -26.64 -19.29
C SER A 44 1.06 -25.69 -20.23
N SER A 45 -0.22 -25.45 -19.98
CA SER A 45 -0.98 -24.43 -20.70
C SER A 45 -0.67 -23.04 -20.15
N VAL A 46 -0.55 -22.05 -21.03
CA VAL A 46 -0.38 -20.64 -20.67
C VAL A 46 -1.70 -19.92 -20.90
N LYS A 47 -2.13 -19.13 -19.92
CA LYS A 47 -3.34 -18.30 -19.98
C LYS A 47 -3.03 -16.92 -19.45
N LEU A 48 -3.66 -15.90 -20.02
CA LEU A 48 -3.62 -14.55 -19.46
C LEU A 48 -4.38 -14.54 -18.14
N ILE A 49 -3.81 -13.85 -17.15
CA ILE A 49 -4.49 -13.65 -15.88
C ILE A 49 -5.61 -12.63 -16.04
N SER A 50 -6.76 -12.89 -15.43
CA SER A 50 -7.87 -11.96 -15.46
C SER A 50 -7.60 -10.75 -14.53
N LYS A 51 -8.18 -9.60 -14.87
CA LYS A 51 -7.98 -8.32 -14.16
C LYS A 51 -8.38 -8.43 -12.68
N GLU A 52 -9.41 -9.22 -12.39
CA GLU A 52 -9.94 -9.45 -11.04
C GLU A 52 -8.94 -10.17 -10.12
N LYS A 53 -7.95 -10.88 -10.69
CA LYS A 53 -6.91 -11.59 -9.94
C LYS A 53 -5.64 -10.76 -9.69
N ILE A 54 -5.51 -9.61 -10.32
CA ILE A 54 -4.35 -8.74 -10.14
C ILE A 54 -4.19 -8.29 -8.67
N PRO A 55 -5.27 -7.90 -7.94
CA PRO A 55 -5.16 -7.55 -6.53
C PRO A 55 -4.48 -8.62 -5.68
N MET A 56 -4.80 -9.90 -5.92
CA MET A 56 -4.16 -11.02 -5.23
C MET A 56 -2.64 -11.06 -5.45
N LEU A 57 -2.16 -10.74 -6.66
CA LEU A 57 -0.73 -10.78 -6.99
C LEU A 57 0.08 -9.68 -6.29
N ILE A 58 -0.55 -8.56 -5.99
CA ILE A 58 0.10 -7.41 -5.35
C ILE A 58 -0.19 -7.34 -3.85
N GLY A 59 -0.64 -8.46 -3.26
CA GLY A 59 -0.84 -8.59 -1.81
C GLY A 59 -2.02 -7.80 -1.26
N MET A 60 -3.02 -7.50 -2.08
CA MET A 60 -4.18 -6.66 -1.72
C MET A 60 -5.39 -7.45 -1.22
N GLU A 61 -5.26 -8.74 -1.00
CA GLU A 61 -6.35 -9.55 -0.42
C GLU A 61 -6.45 -9.29 1.09
N THR A 62 -7.19 -8.26 1.44
CA THR A 62 -7.83 -8.21 2.75
C THR A 62 -9.27 -8.69 2.57
N GLU A 63 -9.60 -9.79 3.19
CA GLU A 63 -10.97 -10.35 3.21
C GLU A 63 -11.98 -9.35 3.83
N GLU A 64 -11.48 -8.35 4.55
CA GLU A 64 -12.27 -7.32 5.20
C GLU A 64 -11.93 -5.93 4.67
N GLU A 65 -12.85 -5.31 3.98
CA GLU A 65 -12.72 -3.95 3.43
C GLU A 65 -12.34 -2.91 4.53
N ASN A 66 -12.78 -3.14 5.76
CA ASN A 66 -12.48 -2.28 6.90
C ASN A 66 -11.01 -2.33 7.34
N LYS A 67 -10.28 -3.39 7.01
CA LYS A 67 -8.84 -3.53 7.35
C LYS A 67 -7.92 -3.07 6.22
N SER A 68 -8.46 -2.75 5.06
CA SER A 68 -7.67 -2.28 3.91
C SER A 68 -7.51 -0.77 3.92
N LEU A 69 -6.28 -0.30 3.86
CA LEU A 69 -5.94 1.11 3.65
C LEU A 69 -5.66 1.35 2.17
N TYR A 70 -6.46 2.21 1.55
CA TYR A 70 -6.27 2.61 0.17
C TYR A 70 -5.05 3.55 0.04
N LEU A 71 -4.11 3.21 -0.83
CA LEU A 71 -2.91 4.01 -1.12
C LEU A 71 -3.04 4.81 -2.41
N GLY A 72 -3.73 4.27 -3.41
CA GLY A 72 -3.87 4.90 -4.72
C GLY A 72 -4.36 3.93 -5.80
N THR A 73 -4.25 4.33 -7.05
CA THR A 73 -4.49 3.47 -8.22
C THR A 73 -3.18 3.10 -8.90
N SER A 74 -3.12 1.88 -9.42
CA SER A 74 -1.93 1.42 -10.16
C SER A 74 -1.76 2.21 -11.45
N PRO A 75 -0.56 2.74 -11.73
CA PRO A 75 -0.27 3.35 -13.03
C PRO A 75 -0.07 2.28 -14.14
N ILE A 76 0.19 1.03 -13.76
CA ILE A 76 0.45 -0.08 -14.68
C ILE A 76 -0.84 -0.81 -15.04
N TYR A 77 -1.70 -1.04 -14.04
CA TYR A 77 -2.95 -1.79 -14.21
C TYR A 77 -4.12 -0.83 -14.10
N GLU A 78 -4.66 -0.40 -15.23
CA GLU A 78 -5.74 0.58 -15.31
C GLU A 78 -6.96 0.17 -14.46
N GLY A 79 -7.40 1.09 -13.58
CA GLY A 79 -8.54 0.91 -12.70
C GLY A 79 -8.32 -0.04 -11.53
N VAL A 80 -7.09 -0.57 -11.34
CA VAL A 80 -6.77 -1.38 -10.15
C VAL A 80 -6.41 -0.47 -8.99
N ARG A 81 -7.21 -0.52 -7.93
CA ARG A 81 -6.94 0.20 -6.67
C ARG A 81 -5.89 -0.55 -5.87
N ILE A 82 -4.92 0.19 -5.31
CA ILE A 82 -3.87 -0.36 -4.46
C ILE A 82 -4.18 -0.03 -3.01
N GLY A 83 -4.18 -1.04 -2.17
CA GLY A 83 -4.34 -0.91 -0.73
C GLY A 83 -3.41 -1.88 0.01
N VAL A 84 -3.33 -1.74 1.31
CA VAL A 84 -2.56 -2.60 2.19
C VAL A 84 -3.38 -2.93 3.44
N ASP A 85 -3.12 -4.07 4.05
CA ASP A 85 -3.68 -4.36 5.36
C ASP A 85 -3.11 -3.40 6.41
N ILE A 86 -3.98 -2.70 7.13
CA ILE A 86 -3.61 -1.66 8.10
C ILE A 86 -2.69 -2.24 9.18
N ASN A 87 -3.04 -3.41 9.72
CA ASN A 87 -2.28 -4.00 10.81
C ASN A 87 -0.90 -4.45 10.33
N GLN A 88 -0.82 -5.12 9.19
CA GLN A 88 0.46 -5.56 8.63
C GLN A 88 1.36 -4.36 8.26
N PHE A 89 0.77 -3.31 7.71
CA PHE A 89 1.53 -2.13 7.27
C PHE A 89 2.10 -1.35 8.46
N PHE A 90 1.30 -1.08 9.50
CA PHE A 90 1.72 -0.26 10.64
C PHE A 90 2.37 -1.05 11.78
N SER A 91 2.29 -2.37 11.80
CA SER A 91 3.04 -3.20 12.77
C SER A 91 4.49 -3.45 12.35
N ASN A 92 4.86 -3.13 11.12
CA ASN A 92 6.19 -3.31 10.58
C ASN A 92 6.85 -1.98 10.22
N HIS A 93 8.17 -2.01 10.03
CA HIS A 93 8.92 -0.86 9.53
C HIS A 93 8.72 -0.73 8.02
N PHE A 94 8.52 0.48 7.56
CA PHE A 94 8.50 0.79 6.13
C PHE A 94 9.30 2.06 5.85
N ALA A 95 9.73 2.24 4.62
CA ALA A 95 10.44 3.43 4.19
C ALA A 95 9.94 3.88 2.81
N ILE A 96 9.84 5.19 2.61
CA ILE A 96 9.46 5.81 1.35
C ILE A 96 10.67 6.55 0.80
N PHE A 97 11.16 6.08 -0.33
CA PHE A 97 12.32 6.65 -1.02
C PHE A 97 11.89 7.43 -2.27
N GLY A 98 12.61 8.48 -2.57
CA GLY A 98 12.41 9.27 -3.77
C GLY A 98 13.28 10.53 -3.76
N SER A 99 13.52 11.14 -4.91
CA SER A 99 14.19 12.41 -5.06
C SER A 99 13.39 13.58 -4.48
N THR A 100 14.01 14.73 -4.33
CA THR A 100 13.31 15.96 -3.93
C THR A 100 12.21 16.27 -4.95
N GLY A 101 11.03 16.65 -4.48
CA GLY A 101 9.87 16.92 -5.34
C GLY A 101 9.12 15.70 -5.86
N SER A 102 9.54 14.46 -5.55
CA SER A 102 8.84 13.24 -5.98
C SER A 102 7.52 12.94 -5.25
N GLY A 103 7.14 13.77 -4.28
CA GLY A 103 5.88 13.62 -3.54
C GLY A 103 5.96 12.72 -2.30
N LYS A 104 7.16 12.42 -1.76
CA LYS A 104 7.31 11.59 -0.55
C LYS A 104 6.44 12.05 0.62
N SER A 105 6.59 13.31 1.03
CA SER A 105 5.85 13.89 2.16
C SER A 105 4.35 13.97 1.89
N CYS A 106 3.96 14.28 0.65
CA CYS A 106 2.55 14.24 0.24
C CYS A 106 1.98 12.81 0.32
N SER A 107 2.75 11.80 -0.06
CA SER A 107 2.33 10.40 0.03
C SER A 107 2.15 9.96 1.47
N VAL A 108 3.10 10.31 2.35
CA VAL A 108 2.99 10.04 3.81
C VAL A 108 1.76 10.74 4.40
N ALA A 109 1.59 12.03 4.12
CA ALA A 109 0.43 12.79 4.59
C ALA A 109 -0.89 12.15 4.13
N ARG A 110 -0.97 11.72 2.87
CA ARG A 110 -2.16 11.07 2.31
C ARG A 110 -2.44 9.71 2.94
N ILE A 111 -1.41 8.91 3.22
CA ILE A 111 -1.54 7.64 3.94
C ILE A 111 -2.20 7.86 5.30
N PHE A 112 -1.71 8.83 6.08
CA PHE A 112 -2.28 9.14 7.39
C PHE A 112 -3.69 9.77 7.29
N GLN A 113 -3.94 10.65 6.34
CA GLN A 113 -5.29 11.16 6.11
C GLN A 113 -6.29 10.04 5.81
N ASN A 114 -5.93 9.12 4.91
CA ASN A 114 -6.77 7.96 4.60
C ASN A 114 -6.96 7.03 5.82
N LEU A 115 -5.92 6.88 6.65
CA LEU A 115 -6.00 6.12 7.89
C LEU A 115 -6.99 6.76 8.87
N PHE A 116 -6.90 8.08 9.07
CA PHE A 116 -7.77 8.81 9.99
C PHE A 116 -9.23 8.84 9.52
N GLU A 117 -9.48 8.87 8.21
CA GLU A 117 -10.83 8.75 7.65
C GLU A 117 -11.48 7.38 7.95
N LYS A 118 -10.67 6.35 8.25
CA LYS A 118 -11.14 5.01 8.63
C LYS A 118 -11.21 4.82 10.15
N GLN A 119 -11.86 5.72 10.86
CA GLN A 119 -11.94 5.78 12.34
C GLN A 119 -12.29 4.44 13.02
N HIS A 120 -13.19 3.65 12.42
CA HIS A 120 -13.61 2.38 12.98
C HIS A 120 -12.55 1.25 12.86
N SER A 121 -11.51 1.48 12.07
CA SER A 121 -10.43 0.51 11.83
C SER A 121 -9.18 0.78 12.65
N ILE A 122 -9.08 1.97 13.25
CA ILE A 122 -7.96 2.34 14.13
C ILE A 122 -8.32 1.91 15.55
N ALA A 123 -7.43 1.15 16.18
CA ALA A 123 -7.59 0.86 17.60
C ALA A 123 -7.61 2.19 18.38
N TYR A 124 -8.64 2.42 19.19
CA TYR A 124 -8.83 3.63 20.02
C TYR A 124 -7.64 3.94 20.96
N ARG A 125 -6.64 3.05 21.01
CA ARG A 125 -5.44 3.19 21.84
C ARG A 125 -4.17 3.43 21.02
N ALA A 126 -4.26 3.63 19.72
CA ALA A 126 -3.09 3.93 18.91
C ALA A 126 -2.67 5.39 19.13
N SER A 127 -1.39 5.59 19.41
CA SER A 127 -0.77 6.92 19.46
C SER A 127 0.22 7.02 18.31
N ILE A 128 0.13 8.08 17.52
CA ILE A 128 0.97 8.33 16.37
C ILE A 128 1.79 9.59 16.64
N PHE A 129 3.11 9.46 16.54
CA PHE A 129 4.05 10.56 16.70
C PHE A 129 4.73 10.84 15.36
N ILE A 130 4.63 12.09 14.88
CA ILE A 130 5.25 12.53 13.64
C ILE A 130 6.37 13.52 13.98
N PHE A 131 7.62 13.15 13.68
CA PHE A 131 8.77 14.01 13.82
C PHE A 131 9.04 14.70 12.46
N ASP A 132 8.67 15.98 12.39
CA ASP A 132 8.67 16.77 11.15
C ASP A 132 9.83 17.77 11.16
N ALA A 133 10.96 17.36 10.62
CA ALA A 133 12.17 18.20 10.60
C ALA A 133 12.06 19.43 9.69
N TYR A 134 11.16 19.41 8.71
CA TYR A 134 11.04 20.47 7.69
C TYR A 134 9.71 21.24 7.73
N GLY A 135 8.80 20.89 8.64
CA GLY A 135 7.50 21.56 8.78
C GLY A 135 6.51 21.25 7.64
N GLU A 136 6.68 20.12 6.94
CA GLU A 136 5.87 19.79 5.76
C GLU A 136 4.47 19.26 6.13
N TYR A 137 4.33 18.64 7.30
CA TYR A 137 3.08 17.97 7.71
C TYR A 137 2.08 18.88 8.42
N HIS A 138 2.54 20.00 8.98
CA HIS A 138 1.64 20.94 9.67
C HIS A 138 0.47 21.36 8.78
N SER A 139 0.75 21.79 7.56
CA SER A 139 -0.29 22.22 6.61
C SER A 139 -1.25 21.10 6.20
N ALA A 140 -0.78 19.86 6.19
CA ALA A 140 -1.58 18.69 5.83
C ALA A 140 -2.59 18.30 6.93
N PHE A 141 -2.28 18.61 8.21
CA PHE A 141 -3.07 18.16 9.35
C PHE A 141 -3.73 19.27 10.16
N LYS A 142 -3.42 20.55 9.93
CA LYS A 142 -3.91 21.70 10.70
C LYS A 142 -5.44 21.75 10.90
N ASP A 143 -6.20 21.24 9.94
CA ASP A 143 -7.67 21.25 9.99
C ASP A 143 -8.27 19.88 10.32
N ILE A 144 -7.44 18.91 10.73
CA ILE A 144 -7.90 17.53 10.92
C ILE A 144 -8.85 17.41 12.11
N ASN A 145 -8.63 18.17 13.18
CA ASN A 145 -9.52 18.21 14.35
C ASN A 145 -10.92 18.73 14.01
N LYS A 146 -11.04 19.59 12.98
CA LYS A 146 -12.35 20.08 12.50
C LYS A 146 -13.12 19.01 11.77
N LYS A 147 -12.40 18.12 11.04
CA LYS A 147 -12.98 17.02 10.27
C LYS A 147 -13.25 15.79 11.14
N ILE A 148 -12.37 15.55 12.09
CA ILE A 148 -12.37 14.36 12.95
C ILE A 148 -12.07 14.81 14.38
N PRO A 149 -13.08 15.31 15.12
CA PRO A 149 -12.89 15.85 16.47
C PRO A 149 -12.31 14.82 17.46
N GLU A 150 -12.58 13.54 17.24
CA GLU A 150 -12.15 12.44 18.13
C GLU A 150 -10.64 12.15 18.00
N LEU A 151 -9.97 12.66 16.98
CA LEU A 151 -8.58 12.36 16.70
C LEU A 151 -7.60 12.97 17.72
N ASN A 152 -7.99 14.03 18.42
CA ASN A 152 -7.16 14.76 19.40
C ASN A 152 -5.73 15.05 18.86
N PHE A 153 -5.66 15.64 17.67
CA PHE A 153 -4.39 16.06 17.06
C PHE A 153 -3.79 17.24 17.80
N LYS A 154 -2.49 17.16 18.12
CA LYS A 154 -1.71 18.24 18.73
C LYS A 154 -0.42 18.46 17.95
N ALA A 155 -0.09 19.71 17.65
CA ALA A 155 1.16 20.09 17.04
C ALA A 155 2.03 20.84 18.06
N TYR A 156 3.32 20.55 18.06
CA TYR A 156 4.32 21.19 18.91
C TYR A 156 5.45 21.74 18.04
N THR A 157 6.01 22.87 18.43
CA THR A 157 7.17 23.45 17.75
C THR A 157 8.24 23.83 18.76
N THR A 158 9.49 23.79 18.32
CA THR A 158 10.63 24.37 19.06
C THR A 158 10.78 25.86 18.79
N ASN A 159 9.99 26.44 17.87
CA ASN A 159 10.03 27.87 17.58
C ASN A 159 9.27 28.65 18.66
N THR A 160 9.99 29.34 19.52
CA THR A 160 9.45 30.13 20.65
C THR A 160 8.68 31.37 20.22
N ASN A 161 8.66 31.72 18.93
CA ASN A 161 7.91 32.84 18.40
C ASN A 161 6.43 32.52 18.14
N PHE A 162 6.06 31.23 18.22
CA PHE A 162 4.65 30.81 18.11
C PHE A 162 4.07 30.57 19.49
N SER A 163 2.88 31.09 19.74
CA SER A 163 2.10 30.74 20.94
C SER A 163 1.47 29.35 20.74
N ASP A 164 1.29 28.61 21.84
CA ASP A 164 0.65 27.29 21.84
C ASP A 164 -0.76 27.28 21.21
N THR A 165 -1.40 28.46 21.12
CA THR A 165 -2.72 28.66 20.52
C THR A 165 -2.70 28.73 18.99
N GLU A 166 -1.54 28.95 18.36
CA GLU A 166 -1.42 29.06 16.89
C GLU A 166 -1.16 27.71 16.23
N LEU A 167 -0.89 26.67 17.02
CA LEU A 167 -0.53 25.33 16.53
C LEU A 167 -1.66 24.30 16.66
N VAL A 168 -2.81 24.69 17.21
CA VAL A 168 -3.96 23.80 17.45
C VAL A 168 -5.04 24.00 16.39
#